data_94c4c7eb21c7ca73b706cfbc9f6c4af6
#
_entry.id   94c4c7eb21c7ca73b706cfbc9f6c4af6
#
_cell.length_a   1.000
_cell.length_b   1.000
_cell.length_c   1.000
_cell.angle_alpha   90.00
_cell.angle_beta   90.00
_cell.angle_gamma   90.00
#
_symmetry.space_group_name_H-M   'P 1'
#
loop_
_entity.id
_entity.type
_entity.pdbx_description
1 polymer ?
#
loop_
_entity_poly.entity_id
_entity_poly.type
_entity_poly.pdbx_seq_one_letter_code
_entity_poly.pdbx_strand_id
1 'polypeptide(L)'
;MLTIFTGQVFANNDDITGNKRYTVTVSTNEGGEIEIEGTGVVSRNTIVSATINTGENVILIITANEGYKLTAFYIDGDDELEDVDEDGFYTITALTKNVSINAIFEEDVVGDVNGDGVVSVADVNALYSYIIDGENSGYTAEVVDVNGDGSVTTADVVAIYEIIAGKE
;
A
#
# COMPACT_ATOMS: atom_id res chain seq x y z
N MET A 1 -38.38 -0.58 36.32
CA MET A 1 -37.08 -0.21 36.89
C MET A 1 -36.04 -0.67 35.86
N LEU A 2 -35.53 0.30 35.08
CA LEU A 2 -34.61 0.03 33.98
C LEU A 2 -33.19 0.05 34.56
N THR A 3 -32.56 -1.11 34.64
CA THR A 3 -31.17 -1.22 35.08
C THR A 3 -30.27 -0.86 33.89
N ILE A 4 -29.68 0.33 33.95
CA ILE A 4 -28.65 0.74 33.00
C ILE A 4 -27.37 -0.03 33.38
N PHE A 5 -26.97 -0.99 32.58
CA PHE A 5 -25.62 -1.53 32.62
C PHE A 5 -24.67 -0.47 32.07
N THR A 6 -24.04 0.28 32.97
CA THR A 6 -22.87 1.10 32.62
C THR A 6 -21.76 0.17 32.16
N GLY A 7 -21.36 0.34 30.89
CA GLY A 7 -20.36 -0.51 30.25
C GLY A 7 -19.08 -0.61 31.05
N GLN A 8 -18.81 -1.81 31.56
CA GLN A 8 -17.45 -2.18 31.88
C GLN A 8 -16.67 -2.32 30.56
N VAL A 9 -15.67 -1.48 30.42
CA VAL A 9 -14.61 -1.71 29.43
C VAL A 9 -13.89 -2.97 29.91
N PHE A 10 -14.18 -4.11 29.29
CA PHE A 10 -13.46 -5.33 29.59
C PHE A 10 -12.01 -5.10 29.09
N ALA A 11 -11.09 -5.02 30.03
CA ALA A 11 -9.65 -4.92 29.75
C ALA A 11 -9.07 -6.21 29.16
N ASN A 12 -9.87 -7.27 29.06
CA ASN A 12 -9.54 -8.54 28.45
C ASN A 12 -10.35 -8.70 27.17
N ASN A 13 -9.68 -8.95 26.04
CA ASN A 13 -10.27 -9.20 24.73
C ASN A 13 -10.98 -10.57 24.64
N ASP A 14 -11.68 -11.00 25.69
CA ASP A 14 -12.41 -12.26 25.70
C ASP A 14 -13.89 -12.00 25.36
N ASP A 15 -14.46 -12.83 24.51
CA ASP A 15 -15.90 -12.79 24.29
C ASP A 15 -16.67 -13.48 25.44
N ILE A 16 -18.00 -13.42 25.42
CA ILE A 16 -18.85 -14.06 26.45
C ILE A 16 -18.75 -15.58 26.50
N THR A 17 -18.09 -16.20 25.50
CA THR A 17 -17.84 -17.65 25.42
C THR A 17 -16.44 -18.03 25.93
N GLY A 18 -15.63 -17.03 26.32
CA GLY A 18 -14.25 -17.22 26.78
C GLY A 18 -13.23 -17.33 25.65
N ASN A 19 -13.62 -17.09 24.40
CA ASN A 19 -12.69 -17.05 23.28
C ASN A 19 -11.92 -15.72 23.30
N LYS A 20 -10.61 -15.81 23.30
CA LYS A 20 -9.74 -14.64 23.24
C LYS A 20 -9.81 -13.99 21.85
N ARG A 21 -9.91 -12.68 21.81
CA ARG A 21 -9.95 -11.88 20.60
C ARG A 21 -8.86 -10.82 20.59
N TYR A 22 -8.47 -10.42 19.40
CA TYR A 22 -7.49 -9.36 19.20
C TYR A 22 -8.04 -8.31 18.25
N THR A 23 -7.59 -7.08 18.44
CA THR A 23 -7.94 -5.95 17.57
C THR A 23 -6.89 -5.81 16.48
N VAL A 24 -7.36 -5.81 15.24
CA VAL A 24 -6.58 -5.42 14.06
C VAL A 24 -7.00 -4.00 13.68
N THR A 25 -6.07 -3.07 13.76
CA THR A 25 -6.30 -1.66 13.42
C THR A 25 -5.58 -1.35 12.11
N VAL A 26 -6.28 -0.82 11.14
CA VAL A 26 -5.72 -0.42 9.84
C VAL A 26 -5.88 1.07 9.61
N SER A 27 -4.89 1.67 8.98
CA SER A 27 -4.87 3.07 8.60
C SER A 27 -4.22 3.26 7.23
N THR A 28 -4.78 4.19 6.45
CA THR A 28 -4.24 4.59 5.15
C THR A 28 -4.31 6.10 5.01
N ASN A 29 -3.56 6.66 4.06
CA ASN A 29 -3.78 8.00 3.54
C ASN A 29 -4.80 7.97 2.37
N GLU A 30 -4.97 9.10 1.67
CA GLU A 30 -5.99 9.27 0.61
C GLU A 30 -5.71 8.49 -0.69
N GLY A 31 -4.46 8.04 -0.89
CA GLY A 31 -4.02 7.40 -2.15
C GLY A 31 -4.46 5.94 -2.31
N GLY A 32 -5.13 5.33 -1.32
CA GLY A 32 -5.59 3.94 -1.43
C GLY A 32 -6.40 3.46 -0.25
N GLU A 33 -6.68 2.15 -0.24
CA GLU A 33 -7.49 1.51 0.80
C GLU A 33 -6.90 0.17 1.26
N ILE A 34 -7.21 -0.21 2.48
CA ILE A 34 -7.03 -1.58 2.99
C ILE A 34 -8.38 -2.12 3.44
N GLU A 35 -8.74 -3.28 2.92
CA GLU A 35 -9.86 -4.08 3.42
C GLU A 35 -9.34 -5.23 4.27
N ILE A 36 -9.99 -5.47 5.42
CA ILE A 36 -9.81 -6.71 6.19
C ILE A 36 -10.84 -7.71 5.68
N GLU A 37 -10.41 -8.69 4.91
CA GLU A 37 -11.28 -9.64 4.21
C GLU A 37 -12.30 -10.29 5.15
N GLY A 38 -13.54 -10.41 4.66
CA GLY A 38 -14.63 -11.07 5.39
C GLY A 38 -15.20 -10.30 6.58
N THR A 39 -14.66 -9.14 6.93
CA THR A 39 -15.15 -8.32 8.06
C THR A 39 -16.04 -7.15 7.63
N GLY A 40 -15.93 -6.72 6.39
CA GLY A 40 -16.54 -5.48 5.87
C GLY A 40 -15.88 -4.20 6.41
N VAL A 41 -14.71 -4.32 7.04
CA VAL A 41 -13.93 -3.17 7.55
C VAL A 41 -12.95 -2.73 6.48
N VAL A 42 -13.10 -1.49 6.02
CA VAL A 42 -12.25 -0.87 4.99
C VAL A 42 -11.75 0.48 5.48
N SER A 43 -10.43 0.68 5.46
CA SER A 43 -9.77 1.96 5.71
C SER A 43 -9.63 2.73 4.41
N ARG A 44 -10.09 4.00 4.41
CA ARG A 44 -9.92 4.98 3.31
C ARG A 44 -9.60 6.33 3.93
N ASN A 45 -8.33 6.68 3.96
CA ASN A 45 -7.84 7.91 4.61
C ASN A 45 -8.39 8.07 6.05
N THR A 46 -8.46 6.96 6.78
CA THR A 46 -9.03 6.92 8.14
C THR A 46 -8.47 5.73 8.90
N ILE A 47 -8.68 5.73 10.21
CA ILE A 47 -8.32 4.61 11.08
C ILE A 47 -9.58 3.82 11.39
N VAL A 48 -9.56 2.53 11.10
CA VAL A 48 -10.65 1.59 11.40
C VAL A 48 -10.10 0.35 12.10
N SER A 49 -10.98 -0.43 12.74
CA SER A 49 -10.55 -1.64 13.45
C SER A 49 -11.56 -2.75 13.30
N ALA A 50 -11.07 -3.99 13.24
CA ALA A 50 -11.83 -5.22 13.38
C ALA A 50 -11.39 -6.00 14.60
N THR A 51 -12.28 -6.83 15.13
CA THR A 51 -11.97 -7.77 16.23
C THR A 51 -12.01 -9.19 15.69
N ILE A 52 -10.89 -9.88 15.77
CA ILE A 52 -10.65 -11.20 15.17
C ILE A 52 -10.35 -12.21 16.30
N ASN A 53 -10.81 -13.46 16.15
CA ASN A 53 -10.51 -14.49 17.16
C ASN A 53 -9.04 -14.90 17.11
N THR A 54 -8.54 -15.34 18.26
CA THR A 54 -7.18 -15.87 18.34
C THR A 54 -6.99 -17.06 17.41
N GLY A 55 -5.86 -17.10 16.72
CA GLY A 55 -5.48 -18.17 15.81
C GLY A 55 -6.10 -18.13 14.42
N GLU A 56 -7.00 -17.18 14.15
CA GLU A 56 -7.49 -16.93 12.79
C GLU A 56 -6.43 -16.21 11.95
N ASN A 57 -6.44 -16.44 10.65
CA ASN A 57 -5.66 -15.68 9.70
C ASN A 57 -6.39 -14.38 9.39
N VAL A 58 -5.61 -13.31 9.17
CA VAL A 58 -6.13 -12.02 8.71
C VAL A 58 -5.57 -11.77 7.32
N ILE A 59 -6.45 -11.73 6.34
CA ILE A 59 -6.10 -11.38 4.97
C ILE A 59 -6.41 -9.90 4.78
N LEU A 60 -5.41 -9.17 4.33
CA LEU A 60 -5.51 -7.77 3.97
C LEU A 60 -5.53 -7.66 2.45
N ILE A 61 -6.44 -6.85 1.93
CA ILE A 61 -6.52 -6.51 0.51
C ILE A 61 -6.15 -5.03 0.42
N ILE A 62 -5.02 -4.74 -0.20
CA ILE A 62 -4.41 -3.42 -0.29
C ILE A 62 -4.59 -2.94 -1.73
N THR A 63 -5.29 -1.82 -1.91
CA THR A 63 -5.62 -1.32 -3.25
C THR A 63 -5.20 0.14 -3.36
N ALA A 64 -4.32 0.46 -4.30
CA ALA A 64 -4.02 1.84 -4.66
C ALA A 64 -5.16 2.43 -5.52
N ASN A 65 -5.46 3.70 -5.32
CA ASN A 65 -6.34 4.44 -6.20
C ASN A 65 -5.66 4.69 -7.56
N GLU A 66 -6.45 5.01 -8.58
CA GLU A 66 -5.93 5.39 -9.89
C GLU A 66 -4.94 6.58 -9.77
N GLY A 67 -3.75 6.45 -10.33
CA GLY A 67 -2.67 7.43 -10.24
C GLY A 67 -1.91 7.43 -8.91
N TYR A 68 -2.04 6.38 -8.11
CA TYR A 68 -1.28 6.19 -6.87
C TYR A 68 -0.61 4.83 -6.86
N LYS A 69 0.46 4.71 -6.07
CA LYS A 69 1.15 3.44 -5.78
C LYS A 69 1.39 3.28 -4.28
N LEU A 70 1.43 2.05 -3.82
CA LEU A 70 1.83 1.72 -2.45
C LEU A 70 3.35 1.95 -2.33
N THR A 71 3.77 2.82 -1.40
CA THR A 71 5.20 3.13 -1.19
C THR A 71 5.71 2.68 0.17
N ALA A 72 4.81 2.42 1.13
CA ALA A 72 5.19 1.85 2.41
C ALA A 72 4.05 1.04 3.02
N PHE A 73 4.41 -0.08 3.65
CA PHE A 73 3.47 -0.95 4.36
C PHE A 73 4.09 -1.44 5.67
N TYR A 74 3.47 -1.13 6.79
CA TYR A 74 3.99 -1.41 8.12
C TYR A 74 3.04 -2.26 8.94
N ILE A 75 3.59 -3.24 9.65
CA ILE A 75 2.91 -4.03 10.68
C ILE A 75 3.59 -3.79 12.03
N ASP A 76 2.88 -3.19 12.99
CA ASP A 76 3.42 -2.80 14.30
C ASP A 76 4.67 -1.89 14.23
N GLY A 77 4.90 -1.24 13.08
CA GLY A 77 6.04 -0.37 12.78
C GLY A 77 7.19 -1.05 12.04
N ASP A 78 7.13 -2.35 11.84
CA ASP A 78 8.08 -3.08 11.00
C ASP A 78 7.66 -2.96 9.52
N ASP A 79 8.62 -2.75 8.63
CA ASP A 79 8.40 -2.61 7.19
C ASP A 79 8.20 -4.00 6.57
N GLU A 80 7.04 -4.18 5.94
CA GLU A 80 6.58 -5.44 5.34
C GLU A 80 6.19 -5.24 3.86
N LEU A 81 6.64 -4.16 3.24
CA LEU A 81 6.26 -3.81 1.86
C LEU A 81 6.64 -4.92 0.87
N GLU A 82 7.82 -5.52 1.02
CA GLU A 82 8.31 -6.58 0.14
C GLU A 82 7.50 -7.90 0.26
N ASP A 83 6.73 -8.06 1.35
CA ASP A 83 5.90 -9.24 1.60
C ASP A 83 4.44 -9.07 1.12
N VAL A 84 4.08 -7.89 0.61
CA VAL A 84 2.82 -7.69 -0.13
C VAL A 84 2.97 -8.31 -1.52
N ASP A 85 2.04 -9.19 -1.89
CA ASP A 85 2.12 -9.83 -3.21
C ASP A 85 1.72 -8.88 -4.36
N GLU A 86 1.96 -9.32 -5.61
CA GLU A 86 1.68 -8.52 -6.82
C GLU A 86 0.19 -8.18 -6.99
N ASP A 87 -0.71 -8.95 -6.37
CA ASP A 87 -2.16 -8.72 -6.38
C ASP A 87 -2.62 -7.84 -5.23
N GLY A 88 -1.71 -7.37 -4.37
CA GLY A 88 -1.99 -6.50 -3.22
C GLY A 88 -2.50 -7.24 -1.98
N PHE A 89 -2.22 -8.53 -1.83
CA PHE A 89 -2.59 -9.29 -0.63
C PHE A 89 -1.44 -9.39 0.35
N TYR A 90 -1.79 -9.34 1.63
CA TYR A 90 -0.91 -9.67 2.74
C TYR A 90 -1.65 -10.53 3.76
N THR A 91 -1.01 -11.56 4.31
CA THR A 91 -1.64 -12.48 5.27
C THR A 91 -0.90 -12.53 6.60
N ILE A 92 -1.57 -12.11 7.68
CA ILE A 92 -1.13 -12.37 9.05
C ILE A 92 -1.62 -13.75 9.46
N THR A 93 -0.73 -14.69 9.66
CA THR A 93 -1.08 -16.06 10.05
C THR A 93 -1.27 -16.18 11.57
N ALA A 94 -2.33 -16.91 11.99
CA ALA A 94 -2.59 -17.28 13.37
C ALA A 94 -2.48 -16.09 14.35
N LEU A 95 -3.39 -15.13 14.26
CA LEU A 95 -3.38 -13.89 15.07
C LEU A 95 -3.32 -14.21 16.58
N THR A 96 -2.29 -13.69 17.28
CA THR A 96 -2.03 -13.95 18.71
C THR A 96 -1.88 -12.69 19.56
N LYS A 97 -1.95 -11.51 18.95
CA LYS A 97 -1.82 -10.20 19.60
C LYS A 97 -2.64 -9.14 18.85
N ASN A 98 -2.86 -8.00 19.47
CA ASN A 98 -3.33 -6.83 18.73
C ASN A 98 -2.28 -6.41 17.71
N VAL A 99 -2.73 -5.94 16.55
CA VAL A 99 -1.85 -5.54 15.44
C VAL A 99 -2.28 -4.18 14.91
N SER A 100 -1.31 -3.34 14.63
CA SER A 100 -1.49 -2.04 13.97
C SER A 100 -0.86 -2.07 12.59
N ILE A 101 -1.64 -1.69 11.58
CA ILE A 101 -1.28 -1.74 10.17
C ILE A 101 -1.38 -0.33 9.60
N ASN A 102 -0.35 0.06 8.86
CA ASN A 102 -0.33 1.34 8.16
C ASN A 102 0.18 1.17 6.74
N ALA A 103 -0.58 1.65 5.76
CA ALA A 103 -0.16 1.74 4.36
C ALA A 103 -0.08 3.20 3.94
N ILE A 104 0.96 3.53 3.19
CA ILE A 104 1.19 4.84 2.60
C ILE A 104 1.19 4.69 1.08
N PHE A 105 0.34 5.48 0.44
CA PHE A 105 0.25 5.58 -1.00
C PHE A 105 0.72 6.97 -1.43
N GLU A 106 1.49 7.05 -2.50
CA GLU A 106 1.94 8.30 -3.10
C GLU A 106 1.45 8.38 -4.54
N GLU A 107 1.37 9.60 -5.08
CA GLU A 107 1.02 9.78 -6.49
C GLU A 107 2.03 9.05 -7.37
N ASP A 108 1.51 8.30 -8.32
CA ASP A 108 2.31 7.64 -9.33
C ASP A 108 2.38 8.54 -10.56
N VAL A 109 3.41 9.37 -10.58
CA VAL A 109 3.61 10.36 -11.63
C VAL A 109 4.29 9.69 -12.82
N VAL A 110 3.51 9.32 -13.84
CA VAL A 110 4.05 8.70 -15.06
C VAL A 110 5.13 9.59 -15.66
N GLY A 111 6.32 9.02 -15.87
CA GLY A 111 7.48 9.75 -16.41
C GLY A 111 8.40 10.38 -15.35
N ASP A 112 8.04 10.35 -14.07
CA ASP A 112 8.95 10.70 -12.98
C ASP A 112 9.83 9.49 -12.64
N VAL A 113 10.86 9.30 -13.44
CA VAL A 113 11.77 8.15 -13.34
C VAL A 113 12.69 8.26 -12.11
N ASN A 114 13.07 9.47 -11.74
CA ASN A 114 13.99 9.69 -10.63
C ASN A 114 13.30 9.80 -9.26
N GLY A 115 11.96 9.87 -9.22
CA GLY A 115 11.16 9.91 -8.01
C GLY A 115 11.22 11.25 -7.26
N ASP A 116 11.52 12.36 -7.95
CA ASP A 116 11.57 13.68 -7.31
C ASP A 116 10.22 14.41 -7.28
N GLY A 117 9.17 13.83 -7.85
CA GLY A 117 7.81 14.35 -7.91
C GLY A 117 7.54 15.29 -9.08
N VAL A 118 8.49 15.44 -10.01
CA VAL A 118 8.36 16.37 -11.16
C VAL A 118 8.91 15.76 -12.44
N VAL A 119 8.07 15.55 -13.44
CA VAL A 119 8.55 15.08 -14.75
C VAL A 119 9.35 16.18 -15.46
N SER A 120 10.63 15.92 -15.67
CA SER A 120 11.61 16.89 -16.19
C SER A 120 12.68 16.23 -17.07
N VAL A 121 13.64 17.02 -17.53
CA VAL A 121 14.83 16.50 -18.25
C VAL A 121 15.71 15.62 -17.34
N ALA A 122 15.58 15.72 -16.01
CA ALA A 122 16.29 14.85 -15.08
C ALA A 122 15.85 13.39 -15.27
N ASP A 123 14.56 13.16 -15.54
CA ASP A 123 13.99 11.83 -15.78
C ASP A 123 14.44 11.22 -17.09
N VAL A 124 14.60 12.08 -18.13
CA VAL A 124 15.24 11.67 -19.38
C VAL A 124 16.65 11.15 -19.14
N ASN A 125 17.44 11.81 -18.27
CA ASN A 125 18.78 11.35 -17.93
C ASN A 125 18.76 10.06 -17.13
N ALA A 126 17.81 9.90 -16.21
CA ALA A 126 17.60 8.68 -15.44
C ALA A 126 17.25 7.49 -16.36
N LEU A 127 16.33 7.69 -17.29
CA LEU A 127 15.98 6.69 -18.30
C LEU A 127 17.17 6.35 -19.20
N TYR A 128 17.98 7.32 -19.64
CA TYR A 128 19.19 7.02 -20.41
C TYR A 128 20.20 6.19 -19.59
N SER A 129 20.31 6.45 -18.29
CA SER A 129 21.16 5.62 -17.42
C SER A 129 20.70 4.17 -17.43
N TYR A 130 19.38 3.92 -17.39
CA TYR A 130 18.83 2.58 -17.50
C TYR A 130 19.11 1.94 -18.88
N ILE A 131 18.92 2.66 -19.97
CA ILE A 131 19.20 2.16 -21.33
C ILE A 131 20.67 1.71 -21.49
N ILE A 132 21.59 2.39 -20.80
CA ILE A 132 23.04 2.09 -20.89
C ILE A 132 23.42 0.97 -19.93
N ASP A 133 22.98 1.00 -18.69
CA ASP A 133 23.47 0.17 -17.59
C ASP A 133 22.45 -0.87 -17.08
N GLY A 134 21.19 -0.84 -17.60
CA GLY A 134 20.11 -1.70 -17.17
C GLY A 134 19.78 -1.47 -15.68
N GLU A 135 19.46 -2.54 -14.98
CA GLU A 135 19.13 -2.50 -13.55
C GLU A 135 20.28 -2.01 -12.66
N ASN A 136 21.54 -2.02 -13.15
CA ASN A 136 22.66 -1.41 -12.41
C ASN A 136 22.57 0.11 -12.30
N SER A 137 21.68 0.75 -13.06
CA SER A 137 21.39 2.19 -12.95
C SER A 137 20.68 2.57 -11.64
N GLY A 138 20.08 1.58 -10.95
CA GLY A 138 19.25 1.77 -9.77
C GLY A 138 17.76 1.99 -10.08
N TYR A 139 17.37 1.86 -11.35
CA TYR A 139 15.97 1.94 -11.80
C TYR A 139 15.48 0.57 -12.27
N THR A 140 14.17 0.33 -12.23
CA THR A 140 13.55 -0.91 -12.72
C THR A 140 12.90 -0.67 -14.09
N ALA A 141 12.73 -1.75 -14.86
CA ALA A 141 12.09 -1.68 -16.18
C ALA A 141 10.68 -1.07 -16.10
N GLU A 142 9.93 -1.39 -15.06
CA GLU A 142 8.58 -0.90 -14.83
C GLU A 142 8.51 0.63 -14.69
N VAL A 143 9.46 1.23 -13.99
CA VAL A 143 9.50 2.69 -13.78
C VAL A 143 9.92 3.43 -15.05
N VAL A 144 10.77 2.81 -15.87
CA VAL A 144 11.35 3.46 -17.06
C VAL A 144 10.61 3.18 -18.36
N ASP A 145 9.70 2.19 -18.39
CA ASP A 145 8.77 1.94 -19.50
C ASP A 145 7.59 2.93 -19.43
N VAL A 146 7.88 4.16 -19.77
CA VAL A 146 6.96 5.31 -19.59
C VAL A 146 5.75 5.23 -20.52
N ASN A 147 5.91 4.61 -21.70
CA ASN A 147 4.80 4.44 -22.64
C ASN A 147 3.99 3.15 -22.43
N GLY A 148 4.45 2.26 -21.52
CA GLY A 148 3.78 1.01 -21.16
C GLY A 148 3.72 -0.04 -22.25
N ASP A 149 4.66 -0.04 -23.23
CA ASP A 149 4.66 -0.99 -24.35
C ASP A 149 5.39 -2.31 -24.03
N GLY A 150 5.96 -2.43 -22.82
CA GLY A 150 6.70 -3.58 -22.34
C GLY A 150 8.16 -3.61 -22.78
N SER A 151 8.69 -2.51 -23.33
CA SER A 151 10.05 -2.44 -23.86
C SER A 151 10.71 -1.10 -23.57
N VAL A 152 11.76 -1.09 -22.80
CA VAL A 152 12.50 0.16 -22.50
C VAL A 152 13.39 0.56 -23.68
N THR A 153 13.02 1.64 -24.36
CA THR A 153 13.66 2.14 -25.56
C THR A 153 13.72 3.67 -25.60
N THR A 154 14.18 4.23 -26.71
CA THR A 154 14.10 5.67 -26.95
C THR A 154 12.67 6.17 -27.16
N ALA A 155 11.67 5.29 -27.32
CA ALA A 155 10.26 5.67 -27.37
C ALA A 155 9.80 6.25 -26.02
N ASP A 156 10.31 5.69 -24.91
CA ASP A 156 10.03 6.18 -23.55
C ASP A 156 10.65 7.55 -23.31
N VAL A 157 11.82 7.80 -23.88
CA VAL A 157 12.42 9.15 -23.89
C VAL A 157 11.49 10.16 -24.58
N VAL A 158 10.90 9.77 -25.70
CA VAL A 158 9.93 10.63 -26.41
C VAL A 158 8.68 10.83 -25.55
N ALA A 159 8.18 9.79 -24.89
CA ALA A 159 7.02 9.88 -23.99
C ALA A 159 7.26 10.90 -22.86
N ILE A 160 8.43 10.88 -22.20
CA ILE A 160 8.78 11.88 -21.18
C ILE A 160 8.77 13.30 -21.79
N TYR A 161 9.35 13.48 -22.98
CA TYR A 161 9.34 14.80 -23.63
C TYR A 161 7.93 15.26 -24.01
N GLU A 162 7.03 14.36 -24.37
CA GLU A 162 5.63 14.69 -24.67
C GLU A 162 4.90 15.14 -23.40
N ILE A 163 5.12 14.48 -22.27
CA ILE A 163 4.60 14.90 -20.96
C ILE A 163 5.13 16.28 -20.59
N ILE A 164 6.44 16.52 -20.68
CA ILE A 164 7.06 17.83 -20.39
C ILE A 164 6.48 18.93 -21.30
N ALA A 165 6.17 18.59 -22.56
CA ALA A 165 5.60 19.53 -23.53
C ALA A 165 4.09 19.73 -23.36
N GLY A 166 3.43 19.03 -22.42
CA GLY A 166 1.97 19.07 -22.24
C GLY A 166 1.19 18.53 -23.44
N LYS A 167 1.75 17.54 -24.13
CA LYS A 167 1.11 16.84 -25.25
C LYS A 167 0.64 15.48 -24.72
N GLU A 168 -0.55 15.44 -24.14
CA GLU A 168 -1.29 14.21 -23.91
C GLU A 168 -2.14 13.85 -25.11
#